data_2c2a4d5dcc5358795f2efb6ccb9a09b1
#
_entry.id   2c2a4d5dcc5358795f2efb6ccb9a09b1
#
_cell.length_a   1.000
_cell.length_b   1.000
_cell.length_c   1.000
_cell.angle_alpha   90.00
_cell.angle_beta   90.00
_cell.angle_gamma   90.00
#
_symmetry.space_group_name_H-M   'P 1'
#
loop_
_entity.id
_entity.type
_entity.pdbx_description
1 polymer ?
#
loop_
_entity_poly.entity_id
_entity_poly.type
_entity_poly.pdbx_seq_one_letter_code
_entity_poly.pdbx_strand_id
1 'polypeptide(L)'
;MIWNESIECMDRESLRKIQSIRLKKIVDYVYHNTPFYRKKMQEMGITPDDINSIDDIVKLPFTTKHDLRDNYPFGLCAVPMSQIVRIHASSGTTGKPTVVGYTRKDLSTWAECISRAFTAYGAGRSDVFQVSYGYGLFTGGLGAHAGAENIGASVIPMSSGNTEKQITLMHDFGSTVLCCTPSYALYLADAIKDSGLPREEFKLKVGAFGAEPWTENMRHEIEEKLGIKAYDIYGLSEIAGPGVGYECECQHGTHLNEDHYFPEIIDPNTLQPVEPGQTGELVLTHLTKEGMPVLRYRTRDLTALHHDKCSCGRTLVRMDRILGRSDDMLIIRGVNVFPTQIESVILEMEEFEPHYLLIVGRENNTDTMELQVEVRPEFYSDEINKMLALKKKLGGRLQSVLGLGVNVKLVEPRSIERSVGKAKRVIDNRKM
;
A
#
# COMPACT_ATOMS: atom_id res chain seq x y z
N MET A 1 -17.32 12.70 -3.82
CA MET A 1 -16.96 13.92 -4.62
C MET A 1 -15.85 13.58 -5.61
N ILE A 2 -15.69 14.38 -6.70
CA ILE A 2 -14.67 14.15 -7.73
C ILE A 2 -13.81 15.42 -7.84
N TRP A 3 -12.50 15.27 -7.85
CA TRP A 3 -11.53 16.37 -7.91
C TRP A 3 -11.30 16.86 -9.34
N ASN A 4 -11.05 15.91 -10.25
CA ASN A 4 -10.74 16.17 -11.66
C ASN A 4 -11.67 15.37 -12.56
N GLU A 5 -12.91 15.84 -12.70
CA GLU A 5 -13.96 15.15 -13.44
C GLU A 5 -13.58 14.87 -14.89
N SER A 6 -12.84 15.80 -15.52
CA SER A 6 -12.41 15.64 -16.91
C SER A 6 -11.49 14.44 -17.14
N ILE A 7 -10.80 13.98 -16.12
CA ILE A 7 -9.92 12.79 -16.16
C ILE A 7 -10.59 11.60 -15.47
N GLU A 8 -11.07 11.79 -14.23
CA GLU A 8 -11.60 10.69 -13.42
C GLU A 8 -12.87 10.05 -14.00
N CYS A 9 -13.62 10.82 -14.84
CA CYS A 9 -14.84 10.35 -15.52
C CYS A 9 -14.71 10.31 -17.05
N MET A 10 -13.47 10.40 -17.57
CA MET A 10 -13.21 10.35 -19.02
C MET A 10 -13.61 8.99 -19.59
N ASP A 11 -14.19 8.98 -20.80
CA ASP A 11 -14.46 7.73 -21.48
C ASP A 11 -13.17 6.93 -21.78
N ARG A 12 -13.28 5.62 -21.83
CA ARG A 12 -12.13 4.71 -21.97
C ARG A 12 -11.34 4.94 -23.27
N GLU A 13 -12.00 5.29 -24.36
CA GLU A 13 -11.33 5.52 -25.63
C GLU A 13 -10.45 6.77 -25.58
N SER A 14 -11.00 7.87 -25.05
CA SER A 14 -10.26 9.13 -24.85
C SER A 14 -9.09 8.96 -23.90
N LEU A 15 -9.30 8.21 -22.81
CA LEU A 15 -8.23 7.92 -21.83
C LEU A 15 -7.09 7.10 -22.47
N ARG A 16 -7.42 6.07 -23.27
CA ARG A 16 -6.41 5.27 -24.00
C ARG A 16 -5.62 6.11 -25.02
N LYS A 17 -6.25 7.10 -25.65
CA LYS A 17 -5.54 8.04 -26.54
C LYS A 17 -4.51 8.86 -25.75
N ILE A 18 -4.90 9.39 -24.59
CA ILE A 18 -3.99 10.13 -23.70
C ILE A 18 -2.84 9.23 -23.23
N GLN A 19 -3.15 8.01 -22.78
CA GLN A 19 -2.15 7.03 -22.36
C GLN A 19 -1.16 6.71 -23.46
N SER A 20 -1.63 6.53 -24.71
CA SER A 20 -0.78 6.26 -25.88
C SER A 20 0.17 7.42 -26.18
N ILE A 21 -0.33 8.66 -26.16
CA ILE A 21 0.49 9.85 -26.37
C ILE A 21 1.55 9.98 -25.27
N ARG A 22 1.15 9.76 -24.01
CA ARG A 22 2.04 9.86 -22.84
C ARG A 22 3.09 8.73 -22.86
N LEU A 23 2.69 7.49 -23.21
CA LEU A 23 3.63 6.36 -23.31
C LEU A 23 4.70 6.64 -24.36
N LYS A 24 4.30 7.03 -25.56
CA LYS A 24 5.25 7.37 -26.63
C LYS A 24 6.25 8.44 -26.18
N LYS A 25 5.75 9.49 -25.53
CA LYS A 25 6.57 10.59 -25.00
C LYS A 25 7.53 10.13 -23.92
N ILE A 26 7.08 9.32 -22.94
CA ILE A 26 7.93 8.90 -21.82
C ILE A 26 8.99 7.89 -22.28
N VAL A 27 8.67 7.02 -23.25
CA VAL A 27 9.62 6.06 -23.81
C VAL A 27 10.74 6.78 -24.56
N ASP A 28 10.40 7.73 -25.43
CA ASP A 28 11.37 8.58 -26.12
C ASP A 28 12.26 9.34 -25.10
N TYR A 29 11.63 9.90 -24.07
CA TYR A 29 12.29 10.65 -23.02
C TYR A 29 13.31 9.81 -22.24
N VAL A 30 12.94 8.62 -21.74
CA VAL A 30 13.86 7.77 -20.98
C VAL A 30 14.94 7.15 -21.86
N TYR A 31 14.64 6.85 -23.13
CA TYR A 31 15.62 6.34 -24.07
C TYR A 31 16.77 7.34 -24.30
N HIS A 32 16.47 8.64 -24.41
CA HIS A 32 17.47 9.67 -24.64
C HIS A 32 18.17 10.12 -23.35
N ASN A 33 17.49 10.11 -22.21
CA ASN A 33 17.99 10.71 -20.98
C ASN A 33 18.48 9.70 -19.91
N THR A 34 18.13 8.40 -20.06
CA THR A 34 18.50 7.40 -19.05
C THR A 34 19.30 6.27 -19.72
N PRO A 35 20.63 6.22 -19.52
CA PRO A 35 21.50 5.18 -20.12
C PRO A 35 21.03 3.75 -19.85
N PHE A 36 20.49 3.50 -18.66
CA PHE A 36 19.93 2.22 -18.28
C PHE A 36 18.82 1.75 -19.24
N TYR A 37 17.81 2.59 -19.53
CA TYR A 37 16.72 2.21 -20.43
C TYR A 37 17.18 2.10 -21.88
N ARG A 38 18.04 3.03 -22.33
CA ARG A 38 18.64 2.95 -23.67
C ARG A 38 19.32 1.60 -23.88
N LYS A 39 20.16 1.18 -22.94
CA LYS A 39 20.87 -0.11 -23.00
C LYS A 39 19.90 -1.28 -23.05
N LYS A 40 18.94 -1.36 -22.11
CA LYS A 40 17.96 -2.45 -22.07
C LYS A 40 17.13 -2.55 -23.36
N MET A 41 16.68 -1.42 -23.89
CA MET A 41 15.90 -1.40 -25.12
C MET A 41 16.74 -1.82 -26.33
N GLN A 42 18.00 -1.36 -26.44
CA GLN A 42 18.92 -1.79 -27.49
C GLN A 42 19.22 -3.29 -27.43
N GLU A 43 19.42 -3.85 -26.25
CA GLU A 43 19.62 -5.31 -26.06
C GLU A 43 18.40 -6.13 -26.53
N MET A 44 17.19 -5.55 -26.48
CA MET A 44 15.96 -6.16 -26.96
C MET A 44 15.68 -5.83 -28.46
N GLY A 45 16.51 -5.01 -29.10
CA GLY A 45 16.29 -4.55 -30.48
C GLY A 45 15.12 -3.59 -30.63
N ILE A 46 14.77 -2.84 -29.56
CA ILE A 46 13.61 -1.92 -29.51
C ILE A 46 14.11 -0.48 -29.50
N THR A 47 13.41 0.36 -30.27
CA THR A 47 13.60 1.81 -30.32
C THR A 47 12.32 2.54 -29.93
N PRO A 48 12.34 3.84 -29.65
CA PRO A 48 11.12 4.62 -29.39
C PRO A 48 10.10 4.56 -30.56
N ASP A 49 10.56 4.38 -31.80
CA ASP A 49 9.69 4.32 -32.97
C ASP A 49 8.84 3.04 -33.05
N ASP A 50 9.21 2.01 -32.30
CA ASP A 50 8.46 0.75 -32.19
C ASP A 50 7.23 0.88 -31.27
N ILE A 51 7.11 2.01 -30.55
CA ILE A 51 6.02 2.27 -29.58
C ILE A 51 5.06 3.31 -30.17
N ASN A 52 3.93 2.84 -30.65
CA ASN A 52 2.93 3.68 -31.33
C ASN A 52 1.66 3.90 -30.52
N SER A 53 1.32 2.94 -29.65
CA SER A 53 0.14 3.01 -28.79
C SER A 53 0.42 2.42 -27.41
N ILE A 54 -0.55 2.54 -26.51
CA ILE A 54 -0.46 1.95 -25.17
C ILE A 54 -0.37 0.42 -25.21
N ASP A 55 -0.87 -0.20 -26.27
CA ASP A 55 -0.81 -1.65 -26.47
C ASP A 55 0.61 -2.17 -26.70
N ASP A 56 1.50 -1.30 -27.18
CA ASP A 56 2.91 -1.64 -27.40
C ASP A 56 3.73 -1.70 -26.11
N ILE A 57 3.12 -1.39 -24.95
CA ILE A 57 3.81 -1.39 -23.65
C ILE A 57 4.44 -2.75 -23.35
N VAL A 58 3.82 -3.84 -23.79
CA VAL A 58 4.30 -5.22 -23.60
C VAL A 58 5.67 -5.48 -24.25
N LYS A 59 6.07 -4.66 -25.23
CA LYS A 59 7.39 -4.74 -25.87
C LYS A 59 8.51 -4.22 -24.95
N LEU A 60 8.18 -3.33 -24.01
CA LEU A 60 9.17 -2.64 -23.18
C LEU A 60 9.76 -3.56 -22.10
N PRO A 61 11.02 -3.33 -21.72
CA PRO A 61 11.67 -4.10 -20.65
C PRO A 61 11.02 -3.86 -19.30
N PHE A 62 10.99 -4.90 -18.46
CA PHE A 62 10.62 -4.76 -17.06
C PHE A 62 11.72 -4.03 -16.27
N THR A 63 11.28 -3.26 -15.28
CA THR A 63 12.14 -2.72 -14.23
C THR A 63 11.85 -3.43 -12.91
N THR A 64 12.88 -3.78 -12.17
CA THR A 64 12.78 -4.46 -10.88
C THR A 64 13.43 -3.64 -9.78
N LYS A 65 13.17 -4.01 -8.52
CA LYS A 65 13.83 -3.40 -7.36
C LYS A 65 15.35 -3.58 -7.39
N HIS A 66 15.86 -4.66 -7.99
CA HIS A 66 17.29 -4.89 -8.20
C HIS A 66 17.86 -3.85 -9.16
N ASP A 67 17.20 -3.57 -10.28
CA ASP A 67 17.64 -2.54 -11.21
C ASP A 67 17.81 -1.16 -10.54
N LEU A 68 16.88 -0.79 -9.63
CA LEU A 68 16.97 0.46 -8.86
C LEU A 68 18.17 0.47 -7.91
N ARG A 69 18.46 -0.67 -7.25
CA ARG A 69 19.60 -0.82 -6.34
C ARG A 69 20.94 -0.84 -7.06
N ASP A 70 21.02 -1.49 -8.21
CA ASP A 70 22.23 -1.59 -9.02
C ASP A 70 22.62 -0.22 -9.62
N ASN A 71 21.62 0.63 -9.84
CA ASN A 71 21.80 2.01 -10.31
C ASN A 71 21.78 3.04 -9.16
N TYR A 72 21.99 2.60 -7.91
CA TYR A 72 22.02 3.50 -6.73
C TYR A 72 23.17 4.51 -6.82
N PRO A 73 22.98 5.78 -6.42
CA PRO A 73 21.70 6.33 -5.96
C PRO A 73 20.87 6.98 -7.09
N PHE A 74 21.49 7.49 -8.17
CA PHE A 74 20.84 8.36 -9.15
C PHE A 74 20.99 7.89 -10.60
N GLY A 75 21.42 6.65 -10.84
CA GLY A 75 21.65 6.13 -12.19
C GLY A 75 20.38 6.02 -13.06
N LEU A 76 19.20 6.15 -12.47
CA LEU A 76 17.91 6.19 -13.16
C LEU A 76 17.33 7.62 -13.29
N CYS A 77 18.05 8.66 -12.84
CA CYS A 77 17.61 10.03 -13.07
C CYS A 77 17.63 10.35 -14.57
N ALA A 78 16.53 10.90 -15.04
CA ALA A 78 16.36 11.36 -16.43
C ALA A 78 16.59 12.88 -16.56
N VAL A 79 16.88 13.56 -15.47
CA VAL A 79 17.21 15.01 -15.38
C VAL A 79 18.50 15.22 -14.59
N PRO A 80 19.19 16.35 -14.77
CA PRO A 80 20.29 16.76 -13.90
C PRO A 80 19.81 16.92 -12.44
N MET A 81 20.70 16.64 -11.48
CA MET A 81 20.38 16.79 -10.04
C MET A 81 19.92 18.19 -9.65
N SER A 82 20.30 19.23 -10.39
CA SER A 82 19.82 20.61 -10.19
C SER A 82 18.30 20.78 -10.40
N GLN A 83 17.63 19.83 -11.07
CA GLN A 83 16.19 19.82 -11.26
C GLN A 83 15.47 18.93 -10.24
N ILE A 84 16.19 18.08 -9.51
CA ILE A 84 15.63 17.28 -8.42
C ILE A 84 15.49 18.15 -7.18
N VAL A 85 14.24 18.39 -6.76
CA VAL A 85 13.93 19.26 -5.61
C VAL A 85 13.58 18.49 -4.36
N ARG A 86 13.35 17.16 -4.48
CA ARG A 86 13.06 16.26 -3.34
C ARG A 86 13.60 14.88 -3.63
N ILE A 87 14.13 14.23 -2.59
CA ILE A 87 14.62 12.85 -2.62
C ILE A 87 13.90 12.07 -1.54
N HIS A 88 13.35 10.93 -1.91
CA HIS A 88 12.81 9.93 -1.00
C HIS A 88 13.58 8.62 -1.15
N ALA A 89 13.46 7.76 -0.14
CA ALA A 89 14.00 6.40 -0.23
C ALA A 89 13.14 5.42 0.57
N SER A 90 13.07 4.19 0.08
CA SER A 90 12.46 3.09 0.85
C SER A 90 13.41 2.64 1.97
N SER A 91 12.84 2.07 3.06
CA SER A 91 13.64 1.40 4.09
C SER A 91 14.27 0.14 3.50
N GLY A 92 15.54 0.20 3.18
CA GLY A 92 16.27 -0.98 2.74
C GLY A 92 16.47 -1.99 3.88
N THR A 93 15.53 -2.91 4.08
CA THR A 93 15.65 -3.97 5.10
C THR A 93 16.78 -4.96 4.79
N THR A 94 17.26 -5.01 3.56
CA THR A 94 18.26 -5.98 3.06
C THR A 94 19.39 -5.32 2.26
N GLY A 95 19.83 -4.10 2.60
CA GLY A 95 20.94 -3.44 1.91
C GLY A 95 20.68 -1.99 1.55
N LYS A 96 21.19 -1.54 0.37
CA LYS A 96 21.00 -0.15 -0.09
C LYS A 96 19.52 0.19 -0.26
N PRO A 97 19.08 1.39 0.22
CA PRO A 97 17.71 1.84 0.01
C PRO A 97 17.42 2.06 -1.47
N THR A 98 16.15 1.95 -1.86
CA THR A 98 15.70 2.39 -3.17
C THR A 98 15.46 3.88 -3.14
N VAL A 99 16.24 4.64 -3.91
CA VAL A 99 16.16 6.11 -3.97
C VAL A 99 15.24 6.56 -5.09
N VAL A 100 14.47 7.61 -4.84
CA VAL A 100 13.55 8.21 -5.82
C VAL A 100 13.68 9.74 -5.79
N GLY A 101 13.96 10.33 -6.94
CA GLY A 101 14.04 11.78 -7.11
C GLY A 101 12.78 12.37 -7.76
N TYR A 102 12.42 13.58 -7.34
CA TYR A 102 11.24 14.31 -7.83
C TYR A 102 11.61 15.69 -8.30
N THR A 103 11.10 16.07 -9.47
CA THR A 103 11.08 17.47 -9.94
C THR A 103 9.92 18.22 -9.28
N ARG A 104 9.84 19.55 -9.48
CA ARG A 104 8.67 20.33 -9.03
C ARG A 104 7.38 19.86 -9.69
N LYS A 105 7.44 19.47 -10.96
CA LYS A 105 6.28 18.96 -11.68
C LYS A 105 5.83 17.60 -11.16
N ASP A 106 6.79 16.71 -10.86
CA ASP A 106 6.49 15.42 -10.23
C ASP A 106 5.74 15.60 -8.91
N LEU A 107 6.19 16.56 -8.08
CA LEU A 107 5.52 16.87 -6.81
C LEU A 107 4.12 17.45 -7.01
N SER A 108 3.92 18.30 -8.01
CA SER A 108 2.61 18.86 -8.34
C SER A 108 1.64 17.77 -8.84
N THR A 109 2.11 16.88 -9.72
CA THR A 109 1.33 15.72 -10.20
C THR A 109 0.96 14.80 -9.04
N TRP A 110 1.91 14.54 -8.14
CA TRP A 110 1.66 13.70 -6.98
C TRP A 110 0.64 14.31 -6.02
N ALA A 111 0.76 15.61 -5.71
CA ALA A 111 -0.22 16.33 -4.90
C ALA A 111 -1.63 16.26 -5.52
N GLU A 112 -1.74 16.39 -6.84
CA GLU A 112 -3.00 16.27 -7.58
C GLU A 112 -3.60 14.85 -7.45
N CYS A 113 -2.80 13.79 -7.59
CA CYS A 113 -3.26 12.41 -7.42
C CYS A 113 -3.80 12.15 -6.01
N ILE A 114 -3.16 12.70 -4.98
CA ILE A 114 -3.64 12.58 -3.59
C ILE A 114 -4.87 13.44 -3.35
N SER A 115 -4.99 14.59 -4.01
CA SER A 115 -6.22 15.41 -3.94
C SER A 115 -7.43 14.66 -4.49
N ARG A 116 -7.27 13.87 -5.56
CA ARG A 116 -8.32 12.96 -6.06
C ARG A 116 -8.74 11.96 -4.98
N ALA A 117 -7.77 11.36 -4.28
CA ALA A 117 -8.01 10.42 -3.20
C ALA A 117 -8.82 11.06 -2.06
N PHE A 118 -8.31 12.15 -1.50
CA PHE A 118 -8.95 12.80 -0.35
C PHE A 118 -10.34 13.35 -0.68
N THR A 119 -10.52 13.89 -1.87
CA THR A 119 -11.85 14.32 -2.34
C THR A 119 -12.79 13.14 -2.53
N ALA A 120 -12.30 11.97 -2.99
CA ALA A 120 -13.09 10.74 -3.08
C ALA A 120 -13.54 10.22 -1.72
N TYR A 121 -12.77 10.46 -0.66
CA TYR A 121 -13.13 10.11 0.72
C TYR A 121 -14.12 11.12 1.35
N GLY A 122 -14.47 12.17 0.64
CA GLY A 122 -15.37 13.21 1.12
C GLY A 122 -14.69 14.30 1.93
N ALA A 123 -13.34 14.35 1.92
CA ALA A 123 -12.61 15.44 2.56
C ALA A 123 -12.50 16.67 1.65
N GLY A 124 -12.36 17.85 2.25
CA GLY A 124 -12.28 19.10 1.54
C GLY A 124 -11.64 20.23 2.36
N ARG A 125 -11.82 21.46 1.88
CA ARG A 125 -11.16 22.66 2.42
C ARG A 125 -11.40 22.93 3.91
N SER A 126 -12.55 22.50 4.45
CA SER A 126 -12.89 22.70 5.86
C SER A 126 -12.32 21.67 6.81
N ASP A 127 -11.57 20.70 6.28
CA ASP A 127 -11.04 19.59 7.07
C ASP A 127 -9.68 19.89 7.70
N VAL A 128 -9.41 19.20 8.80
CA VAL A 128 -8.15 19.23 9.52
C VAL A 128 -7.55 17.82 9.45
N PHE A 129 -6.46 17.70 8.71
CA PHE A 129 -5.74 16.44 8.52
C PHE A 129 -4.68 16.23 9.58
N GLN A 130 -4.78 15.15 10.35
CA GLN A 130 -3.69 14.68 11.16
C GLN A 130 -2.88 13.65 10.38
N VAL A 131 -1.67 14.04 9.95
CA VAL A 131 -0.79 13.17 9.21
C VAL A 131 0.18 12.49 10.17
N SER A 132 -0.13 11.23 10.49
CA SER A 132 0.61 10.38 11.40
C SER A 132 1.47 9.33 10.66
N TYR A 133 1.69 9.51 9.36
CA TYR A 133 2.76 8.85 8.62
C TYR A 133 4.11 9.50 8.91
N GLY A 134 5.19 8.73 8.87
CA GLY A 134 6.55 9.27 9.04
C GLY A 134 6.94 10.30 7.99
N TYR A 135 7.55 11.41 8.42
CA TYR A 135 8.03 12.52 7.57
C TYR A 135 9.50 12.41 7.15
N GLY A 136 10.15 11.28 7.40
CA GLY A 136 11.56 11.07 7.01
C GLY A 136 11.73 10.83 5.51
N LEU A 137 12.57 9.86 5.16
CA LEU A 137 12.80 9.49 3.75
C LEU A 137 11.59 8.82 3.08
N PHE A 138 10.63 8.35 3.86
CA PHE A 138 9.39 7.74 3.34
C PHE A 138 8.51 8.76 2.65
N THR A 139 7.74 8.27 1.68
CA THR A 139 6.83 9.09 0.87
C THR A 139 5.51 9.43 1.57
N GLY A 140 5.09 8.61 2.57
CA GLY A 140 3.75 8.67 3.15
C GLY A 140 3.38 10.03 3.74
N GLY A 141 4.19 10.56 4.68
CA GLY A 141 3.90 11.81 5.37
C GLY A 141 3.83 13.00 4.44
N LEU A 142 4.91 13.25 3.66
CA LEU A 142 4.97 14.40 2.74
C LEU A 142 3.99 14.28 1.57
N GLY A 143 3.62 13.07 1.16
CA GLY A 143 2.61 12.86 0.13
C GLY A 143 1.23 13.26 0.62
N ALA A 144 0.77 12.72 1.75
CA ALA A 144 -0.51 13.05 2.36
C ALA A 144 -0.60 14.56 2.67
N HIS A 145 0.47 15.13 3.23
CA HIS A 145 0.58 16.57 3.50
C HIS A 145 0.31 17.40 2.24
N ALA A 146 1.06 17.13 1.16
CA ALA A 146 0.95 17.91 -0.07
C ALA A 146 -0.45 17.82 -0.71
N GLY A 147 -1.10 16.66 -0.66
CA GLY A 147 -2.47 16.49 -1.17
C GLY A 147 -3.50 17.23 -0.33
N ALA A 148 -3.37 17.21 1.01
CA ALA A 148 -4.26 17.91 1.91
C ALA A 148 -4.13 19.44 1.75
N GLU A 149 -2.91 19.98 1.65
CA GLU A 149 -2.70 21.39 1.33
C GLU A 149 -3.27 21.76 -0.04
N ASN A 150 -3.11 20.90 -1.05
CA ASN A 150 -3.58 21.17 -2.41
C ASN A 150 -5.12 21.26 -2.50
N ILE A 151 -5.88 20.52 -1.68
CA ILE A 151 -7.34 20.69 -1.56
C ILE A 151 -7.75 21.89 -0.69
N GLY A 152 -6.77 22.58 -0.10
CA GLY A 152 -6.98 23.77 0.75
C GLY A 152 -7.34 23.44 2.20
N ALA A 153 -7.11 22.23 2.67
CA ALA A 153 -7.33 21.78 4.05
C ALA A 153 -6.17 22.20 4.97
N SER A 154 -6.42 22.19 6.29
CA SER A 154 -5.38 22.38 7.30
C SER A 154 -4.65 21.04 7.56
N VAL A 155 -3.34 21.11 7.80
CA VAL A 155 -2.52 19.91 8.07
C VAL A 155 -1.80 20.03 9.40
N ILE A 156 -1.91 18.99 10.22
CA ILE A 156 -1.11 18.78 11.43
C ILE A 156 -0.02 17.75 11.07
N PRO A 157 1.25 18.17 10.83
CA PRO A 157 2.34 17.29 10.41
C PRO A 157 2.92 16.55 11.61
N MET A 158 2.15 15.64 12.19
CA MET A 158 2.46 15.01 13.46
C MET A 158 3.59 13.98 13.38
N SER A 159 3.76 13.32 12.20
CA SER A 159 4.63 12.17 12.03
C SER A 159 4.14 10.95 12.83
N SER A 160 4.86 9.83 12.76
CA SER A 160 4.54 8.63 13.51
C SER A 160 5.06 8.68 14.96
N GLY A 161 4.46 7.91 15.85
CA GLY A 161 4.85 7.81 17.26
C GLY A 161 4.27 8.90 18.16
N ASN A 162 4.75 8.97 19.41
CA ASN A 162 4.30 9.92 20.43
C ASN A 162 2.77 9.93 20.61
N THR A 163 2.21 8.77 20.89
CA THR A 163 0.77 8.49 20.87
C THR A 163 -0.05 9.42 21.79
N GLU A 164 0.42 9.72 22.99
CA GLU A 164 -0.27 10.64 23.90
C GLU A 164 -0.43 12.04 23.28
N LYS A 165 0.63 12.55 22.65
CA LYS A 165 0.58 13.82 21.95
C LYS A 165 -0.29 13.77 20.70
N GLN A 166 -0.33 12.63 20.01
CA GLN A 166 -1.25 12.40 18.89
C GLN A 166 -2.70 12.62 19.32
N ILE A 167 -3.08 12.02 20.44
CA ILE A 167 -4.45 12.10 21.00
C ILE A 167 -4.77 13.52 21.46
N THR A 168 -3.86 14.14 22.22
CA THR A 168 -4.03 15.52 22.70
C THR A 168 -4.26 16.48 21.54
N LEU A 169 -3.39 16.45 20.52
CA LEU A 169 -3.52 17.38 19.38
C LEU A 169 -4.71 17.06 18.48
N MET A 170 -5.06 15.76 18.35
CA MET A 170 -6.27 15.36 17.63
C MET A 170 -7.52 15.93 18.25
N HIS A 171 -7.60 15.90 19.57
CA HIS A 171 -8.69 16.49 20.35
C HIS A 171 -8.67 18.04 20.24
N ASP A 172 -7.57 18.69 20.64
CA ASP A 172 -7.46 20.13 20.77
C ASP A 172 -7.62 20.87 19.45
N PHE A 173 -7.06 20.34 18.36
CA PHE A 173 -7.15 20.95 17.04
C PHE A 173 -8.36 20.47 16.23
N GLY A 174 -9.13 19.51 16.77
CA GLY A 174 -10.34 19.00 16.15
C GLY A 174 -10.08 18.32 14.81
N SER A 175 -9.10 17.42 14.77
CA SER A 175 -8.77 16.66 13.56
C SER A 175 -10.00 15.93 13.03
N THR A 176 -10.25 16.05 11.71
CA THR A 176 -11.39 15.41 11.04
C THR A 176 -10.97 14.27 10.13
N VAL A 177 -9.71 14.25 9.69
CA VAL A 177 -9.13 13.21 8.85
C VAL A 177 -7.85 12.67 9.48
N LEU A 178 -7.77 11.35 9.63
CA LEU A 178 -6.58 10.66 10.13
C LEU A 178 -5.86 9.94 8.98
N CYS A 179 -4.56 10.21 8.81
CA CYS A 179 -3.71 9.54 7.82
C CYS A 179 -2.60 8.75 8.53
N CYS A 180 -2.69 7.43 8.54
CA CYS A 180 -1.68 6.55 9.16
C CYS A 180 -1.75 5.13 8.60
N THR A 181 -0.93 4.21 9.11
CA THR A 181 -1.08 2.78 8.79
C THR A 181 -2.32 2.21 9.51
N PRO A 182 -2.99 1.19 8.94
CA PRO A 182 -4.14 0.55 9.57
C PRO A 182 -3.83 0.03 10.99
N SER A 183 -2.69 -0.62 11.17
CA SER A 183 -2.25 -1.11 12.49
C SER A 183 -2.12 0.02 13.52
N TYR A 184 -1.61 1.19 13.08
CA TYR A 184 -1.48 2.34 13.98
C TYR A 184 -2.83 3.00 14.28
N ALA A 185 -3.79 2.93 13.34
CA ALA A 185 -5.15 3.39 13.60
C ALA A 185 -5.83 2.60 14.71
N LEU A 186 -5.69 1.28 14.73
CA LEU A 186 -6.18 0.43 15.82
C LEU A 186 -5.48 0.75 17.14
N TYR A 187 -4.16 0.93 17.11
CA TYR A 187 -3.41 1.31 18.31
C TYR A 187 -3.85 2.68 18.85
N LEU A 188 -4.09 3.67 17.99
CA LEU A 188 -4.65 4.97 18.39
C LEU A 188 -6.06 4.83 18.96
N ALA A 189 -6.90 3.97 18.39
CA ALA A 189 -8.24 3.72 18.90
C ALA A 189 -8.23 3.19 20.35
N ASP A 190 -7.37 2.22 20.63
CA ASP A 190 -7.20 1.67 21.97
C ASP A 190 -6.62 2.72 22.94
N ALA A 191 -5.65 3.51 22.49
CA ALA A 191 -5.05 4.58 23.29
C ALA A 191 -6.05 5.73 23.58
N ILE A 192 -6.95 6.07 22.64
CA ILE A 192 -8.04 7.02 22.88
C ILE A 192 -8.97 6.48 23.98
N LYS A 193 -9.37 5.21 23.89
CA LYS A 193 -10.19 4.56 24.92
C LYS A 193 -9.52 4.60 26.29
N ASP A 194 -8.23 4.30 26.36
CA ASP A 194 -7.44 4.30 27.59
C ASP A 194 -7.20 5.71 28.17
N SER A 195 -7.26 6.76 27.33
CA SER A 195 -7.09 8.16 27.78
C SER A 195 -8.23 8.67 28.68
N GLY A 196 -9.37 7.99 28.64
CA GLY A 196 -10.58 8.39 29.37
C GLY A 196 -11.33 9.57 28.73
N LEU A 197 -10.86 10.11 27.59
CA LEU A 197 -11.57 11.14 26.84
C LEU A 197 -12.76 10.52 26.11
N PRO A 198 -13.97 11.11 26.19
CA PRO A 198 -15.13 10.63 25.46
C PRO A 198 -14.89 10.65 23.96
N ARG A 199 -15.28 9.56 23.25
CA ARG A 199 -15.12 9.47 21.79
C ARG A 199 -15.81 10.63 21.05
N GLU A 200 -16.91 11.10 21.57
CA GLU A 200 -17.75 12.18 21.01
C GLU A 200 -17.06 13.54 20.98
N GLU A 201 -16.02 13.72 21.77
CA GLU A 201 -15.21 14.95 21.77
C GLU A 201 -14.23 15.01 20.57
N PHE A 202 -13.93 13.85 19.95
CA PHE A 202 -13.10 13.79 18.75
C PHE A 202 -13.95 14.00 17.49
N LYS A 203 -13.46 14.87 16.58
CA LYS A 203 -14.16 15.25 15.35
C LYS A 203 -13.81 14.37 14.14
N LEU A 204 -13.08 13.27 14.36
CA LEU A 204 -12.71 12.36 13.28
C LEU A 204 -13.94 11.83 12.56
N LYS A 205 -13.90 11.85 11.23
CA LYS A 205 -14.94 11.32 10.34
C LYS A 205 -14.40 10.40 9.24
N VAL A 206 -13.14 10.58 8.86
CA VAL A 206 -12.49 9.86 7.76
C VAL A 206 -11.10 9.41 8.15
N GLY A 207 -10.74 8.21 7.73
CA GLY A 207 -9.38 7.68 7.77
C GLY A 207 -8.87 7.34 6.38
N ALA A 208 -7.63 7.75 6.07
CA ALA A 208 -6.88 7.38 4.87
C ALA A 208 -5.73 6.46 5.28
N PHE A 209 -5.90 5.16 5.05
CA PHE A 209 -5.01 4.12 5.55
C PHE A 209 -4.29 3.39 4.44
N GLY A 210 -3.03 3.03 4.63
CA GLY A 210 -2.23 2.33 3.65
C GLY A 210 -0.83 2.03 4.14
N ALA A 211 0.10 1.78 3.23
CA ALA A 211 1.48 1.37 3.45
C ALA A 211 1.66 -0.07 3.96
N GLU A 212 0.61 -0.76 4.33
CA GLU A 212 0.59 -2.18 4.65
C GLU A 212 -0.71 -2.81 4.15
N PRO A 213 -0.75 -4.12 3.82
CA PRO A 213 -1.99 -4.82 3.53
C PRO A 213 -2.89 -4.85 4.77
N TRP A 214 -4.20 -4.78 4.56
CA TRP A 214 -5.19 -4.88 5.62
C TRP A 214 -6.49 -5.46 5.07
N THR A 215 -7.32 -6.04 5.96
CA THR A 215 -8.52 -6.81 5.59
C THR A 215 -9.80 -6.00 5.80
N GLU A 216 -10.93 -6.51 5.25
CA GLU A 216 -12.25 -5.91 5.52
C GLU A 216 -12.60 -5.97 7.01
N ASN A 217 -12.25 -7.06 7.69
CA ASN A 217 -12.51 -7.18 9.12
C ASN A 217 -11.75 -6.11 9.92
N MET A 218 -10.51 -5.83 9.53
CA MET A 218 -9.72 -4.74 10.12
C MET A 218 -10.33 -3.36 9.82
N ARG A 219 -10.91 -3.17 8.61
CA ARG A 219 -11.68 -1.98 8.27
C ARG A 219 -12.84 -1.79 9.23
N HIS A 220 -13.65 -2.83 9.41
CA HIS A 220 -14.82 -2.77 10.30
C HIS A 220 -14.41 -2.44 11.73
N GLU A 221 -13.35 -3.06 12.22
CA GLU A 221 -12.84 -2.79 13.58
C GLU A 221 -12.36 -1.34 13.75
N ILE A 222 -11.63 -0.80 12.76
CA ILE A 222 -11.21 0.60 12.75
C ILE A 222 -12.44 1.54 12.72
N GLU A 223 -13.39 1.27 11.82
CA GLU A 223 -14.61 2.07 11.67
C GLU A 223 -15.44 2.08 12.95
N GLU A 224 -15.60 0.93 13.60
CA GLU A 224 -16.33 0.78 14.85
C GLU A 224 -15.64 1.52 16.01
N LYS A 225 -14.35 1.24 16.23
CA LYS A 225 -13.59 1.82 17.35
C LYS A 225 -13.42 3.34 17.23
N LEU A 226 -13.16 3.85 16.03
CA LEU A 226 -12.93 5.28 15.81
C LEU A 226 -14.18 6.04 15.35
N GLY A 227 -15.29 5.37 15.02
CA GLY A 227 -16.52 6.01 14.54
C GLY A 227 -16.29 6.79 13.24
N ILE A 228 -15.51 6.29 12.31
CA ILE A 228 -15.11 6.95 11.06
C ILE A 228 -15.44 6.09 9.84
N LYS A 229 -15.26 6.63 8.64
CA LYS A 229 -15.14 5.84 7.42
C LYS A 229 -13.66 5.64 7.07
N ALA A 230 -13.27 4.39 6.83
CA ALA A 230 -11.89 3.98 6.60
C ALA A 230 -11.67 3.63 5.11
N TYR A 231 -10.74 4.33 4.46
CA TYR A 231 -10.45 4.17 3.04
C TYR A 231 -9.00 3.74 2.82
N ASP A 232 -8.80 2.86 1.83
CA ASP A 232 -7.48 2.44 1.40
C ASP A 232 -6.84 3.47 0.46
N ILE A 233 -5.55 3.75 0.68
CA ILE A 233 -4.72 4.54 -0.22
C ILE A 233 -3.47 3.74 -0.59
N TYR A 234 -3.43 3.31 -1.86
CA TYR A 234 -2.34 2.51 -2.38
C TYR A 234 -1.20 3.36 -2.94
N GLY A 235 0.01 2.87 -2.75
CA GLY A 235 1.20 3.41 -3.38
C GLY A 235 2.49 2.78 -2.89
N LEU A 236 3.55 3.04 -3.61
CA LEU A 236 4.90 2.59 -3.29
C LEU A 236 5.89 3.69 -3.65
N SER A 237 6.99 3.79 -2.89
CA SER A 237 7.98 4.86 -3.05
C SER A 237 8.58 4.89 -4.45
N GLU A 238 8.80 3.73 -5.06
CA GLU A 238 9.39 3.56 -6.37
C GLU A 238 8.55 4.19 -7.50
N ILE A 239 7.24 4.29 -7.30
CA ILE A 239 6.32 4.95 -8.26
C ILE A 239 6.14 6.42 -7.87
N ALA A 240 5.36 6.70 -6.82
CA ALA A 240 5.14 8.08 -6.40
C ALA A 240 4.91 8.22 -4.89
N GLY A 241 4.74 7.12 -4.16
CA GLY A 241 4.23 7.10 -2.80
C GLY A 241 2.71 6.89 -2.76
N PRO A 242 2.01 7.29 -1.69
CA PRO A 242 0.54 7.17 -1.62
C PRO A 242 -0.13 7.95 -2.76
N GLY A 243 -1.33 7.50 -3.17
CA GLY A 243 -2.10 8.16 -4.22
C GLY A 243 -1.80 7.65 -5.63
N VAL A 244 -1.05 6.55 -5.80
CA VAL A 244 -1.04 5.79 -7.06
C VAL A 244 -2.43 5.23 -7.31
N GLY A 245 -3.07 4.75 -6.24
CA GLY A 245 -4.45 4.32 -6.22
C GLY A 245 -5.17 4.75 -4.94
N TYR A 246 -6.50 4.80 -4.99
CA TYR A 246 -7.36 5.22 -3.89
C TYR A 246 -8.75 4.61 -4.00
N GLU A 247 -9.36 4.29 -2.89
CA GLU A 247 -10.78 3.93 -2.85
C GLU A 247 -11.69 5.14 -3.07
N CYS A 248 -12.95 4.89 -3.28
CA CYS A 248 -14.00 5.89 -3.27
C CYS A 248 -15.05 5.52 -2.22
N GLU A 249 -16.09 6.34 -2.08
CA GLU A 249 -17.22 6.11 -1.18
C GLU A 249 -17.91 4.75 -1.31
N CYS A 250 -17.75 4.08 -2.46
CA CYS A 250 -18.31 2.74 -2.70
C CYS A 250 -17.49 1.62 -2.04
N GLN A 251 -16.25 1.88 -1.64
CA GLN A 251 -15.34 0.90 -1.01
C GLN A 251 -15.23 -0.43 -1.80
N HIS A 252 -15.34 -0.36 -3.13
CA HIS A 252 -15.35 -1.52 -4.02
C HIS A 252 -14.17 -1.47 -4.98
N GLY A 253 -13.00 -1.78 -4.46
CA GLY A 253 -11.72 -1.70 -5.17
C GLY A 253 -11.11 -0.31 -5.20
N THR A 254 -9.85 -0.25 -5.56
CA THR A 254 -8.98 0.93 -5.54
C THR A 254 -8.83 1.48 -6.95
N HIS A 255 -9.34 2.68 -7.24
CA HIS A 255 -9.12 3.38 -8.50
C HIS A 255 -7.66 3.72 -8.67
N LEU A 256 -7.07 3.40 -9.82
CA LEU A 256 -5.71 3.77 -10.16
C LEU A 256 -5.68 5.07 -10.98
N ASN A 257 -4.75 5.97 -10.68
CA ASN A 257 -4.49 7.17 -11.47
C ASN A 257 -3.79 6.79 -12.79
N GLU A 258 -4.46 6.00 -13.63
CA GLU A 258 -3.92 5.35 -14.83
C GLU A 258 -3.58 6.32 -15.96
N ASP A 259 -3.95 7.57 -15.83
CA ASP A 259 -3.46 8.65 -16.68
C ASP A 259 -2.00 9.05 -16.36
N HIS A 260 -1.51 8.71 -15.17
CA HIS A 260 -0.14 8.94 -14.71
C HIS A 260 0.64 7.65 -14.50
N TYR A 261 -0.03 6.57 -14.06
CA TYR A 261 0.56 5.27 -13.70
C TYR A 261 -0.19 4.14 -14.39
N PHE A 262 0.27 3.75 -15.57
CA PHE A 262 -0.43 2.71 -16.34
C PHE A 262 -0.24 1.33 -15.71
N PRO A 263 -1.31 0.61 -15.39
CA PRO A 263 -1.23 -0.71 -14.77
C PRO A 263 -1.31 -1.84 -15.80
N GLU A 264 -0.57 -2.90 -15.55
CA GLU A 264 -0.68 -4.21 -16.19
C GLU A 264 -0.78 -5.29 -15.11
N ILE A 265 -1.41 -6.42 -15.40
CA ILE A 265 -1.34 -7.62 -14.58
C ILE A 265 -0.64 -8.72 -15.37
N ILE A 266 0.38 -9.32 -14.76
CA ILE A 266 1.16 -10.40 -15.38
C ILE A 266 1.17 -11.65 -14.48
N ASP A 267 1.36 -12.80 -15.09
CA ASP A 267 1.75 -14.00 -14.35
C ASP A 267 3.19 -13.83 -13.84
N PRO A 268 3.46 -13.95 -12.53
CA PRO A 268 4.78 -13.68 -11.96
C PRO A 268 5.87 -14.68 -12.43
N ASN A 269 5.49 -15.84 -12.95
CA ASN A 269 6.41 -16.89 -13.40
C ASN A 269 6.70 -16.81 -14.90
N THR A 270 5.64 -16.66 -15.72
CA THR A 270 5.78 -16.60 -17.19
C THR A 270 6.05 -15.19 -17.70
N LEU A 271 5.77 -14.17 -16.88
CA LEU A 271 5.88 -12.73 -17.22
C LEU A 271 4.94 -12.30 -18.36
N GLN A 272 3.96 -13.12 -18.70
CA GLN A 272 2.97 -12.80 -19.71
C GLN A 272 1.76 -12.10 -19.08
N PRO A 273 1.08 -11.20 -19.81
CA PRO A 273 -0.19 -10.65 -19.37
C PRO A 273 -1.18 -11.77 -19.05
N VAL A 274 -2.01 -11.57 -18.02
CA VAL A 274 -3.11 -12.48 -17.68
C VAL A 274 -4.42 -11.97 -18.29
N GLU A 275 -5.44 -12.84 -18.34
CA GLU A 275 -6.78 -12.44 -18.79
C GLU A 275 -7.40 -11.39 -17.85
N PRO A 276 -8.21 -10.45 -18.36
CA PRO A 276 -8.89 -9.46 -17.53
C PRO A 276 -9.66 -10.09 -16.36
N GLY A 277 -9.49 -9.53 -15.16
CA GLY A 277 -10.11 -10.02 -13.93
C GLY A 277 -9.39 -11.20 -13.27
N GLN A 278 -8.34 -11.75 -13.88
CA GLN A 278 -7.49 -12.75 -13.23
C GLN A 278 -6.46 -12.10 -12.31
N THR A 279 -6.19 -12.77 -11.20
CA THR A 279 -5.14 -12.36 -10.28
C THR A 279 -3.75 -12.62 -10.84
N GLY A 280 -2.88 -11.62 -10.73
CA GLY A 280 -1.46 -11.71 -11.08
C GLY A 280 -0.66 -10.60 -10.40
N GLU A 281 0.59 -10.46 -10.79
CA GLU A 281 1.49 -9.41 -10.29
C GLU A 281 1.17 -8.08 -10.98
N LEU A 282 0.93 -7.04 -10.17
CA LEU A 282 0.77 -5.67 -10.66
C LEU A 282 2.10 -5.12 -11.17
N VAL A 283 2.06 -4.58 -12.38
CA VAL A 283 3.17 -3.87 -13.01
C VAL A 283 2.71 -2.45 -13.30
N LEU A 284 3.55 -1.47 -13.00
CA LEU A 284 3.22 -0.05 -13.18
C LEU A 284 4.24 0.66 -14.07
N THR A 285 3.75 1.46 -14.99
CA THR A 285 4.56 2.31 -15.86
C THR A 285 4.24 3.78 -15.63
N HIS A 286 5.25 4.61 -15.36
CA HIS A 286 5.09 6.06 -15.35
C HIS A 286 4.79 6.57 -16.77
N LEU A 287 3.76 7.40 -16.86
CA LEU A 287 3.42 8.09 -18.12
C LEU A 287 3.81 9.58 -18.11
N THR A 288 4.11 10.15 -16.93
CA THR A 288 4.28 11.62 -16.80
C THR A 288 5.43 12.06 -15.90
N LYS A 289 6.10 11.14 -15.20
CA LYS A 289 7.19 11.46 -14.27
C LYS A 289 8.44 11.93 -15.01
N GLU A 290 9.08 12.99 -14.51
CA GLU A 290 10.26 13.59 -15.13
C GLU A 290 11.58 13.18 -14.44
N GLY A 291 11.60 13.16 -13.09
CA GLY A 291 12.85 12.99 -12.34
C GLY A 291 13.46 11.61 -12.49
N MET A 292 12.73 10.58 -12.07
CA MET A 292 13.13 9.18 -12.15
C MET A 292 11.94 8.33 -12.62
N PRO A 293 11.60 8.38 -13.92
CA PRO A 293 10.53 7.54 -14.46
C PRO A 293 10.95 6.06 -14.47
N VAL A 294 9.98 5.17 -14.20
CA VAL A 294 10.18 3.73 -14.38
C VAL A 294 9.18 3.18 -15.38
N LEU A 295 9.66 2.27 -16.25
CA LEU A 295 8.86 1.55 -17.22
C LEU A 295 8.64 0.12 -16.70
N ARG A 296 7.41 -0.37 -16.78
CA ARG A 296 7.01 -1.73 -16.42
C ARG A 296 7.63 -2.20 -15.10
N TYR A 297 7.46 -1.39 -14.04
CA TYR A 297 8.00 -1.71 -12.71
C TYR A 297 7.21 -2.85 -12.09
N ARG A 298 7.90 -3.96 -11.79
CA ARG A 298 7.34 -5.12 -11.11
C ARG A 298 7.18 -4.83 -9.63
N THR A 299 5.94 -4.61 -9.19
CA THR A 299 5.65 -4.23 -7.78
C THR A 299 5.77 -5.40 -6.82
N ARG A 300 5.60 -6.63 -7.32
CA ARG A 300 5.42 -7.86 -6.57
C ARG A 300 4.06 -7.98 -5.87
N ASP A 301 3.23 -6.96 -5.90
CA ASP A 301 1.90 -6.99 -5.32
C ASP A 301 0.95 -7.83 -6.19
N LEU A 302 0.18 -8.73 -5.56
CA LEU A 302 -0.77 -9.60 -6.26
C LEU A 302 -2.17 -9.02 -6.15
N THR A 303 -2.80 -8.77 -7.29
CA THR A 303 -4.14 -8.20 -7.42
C THR A 303 -4.76 -8.55 -8.77
N ALA A 304 -6.01 -8.12 -9.00
CA ALA A 304 -6.68 -8.16 -10.30
C ALA A 304 -7.18 -6.77 -10.69
N LEU A 305 -7.43 -6.53 -11.99
CA LEU A 305 -7.94 -5.27 -12.50
C LEU A 305 -9.37 -5.42 -13.05
N HIS A 306 -10.21 -4.40 -12.76
CA HIS A 306 -11.60 -4.30 -13.21
C HIS A 306 -11.81 -3.01 -13.99
N HIS A 307 -12.28 -3.12 -15.23
CA HIS A 307 -12.44 -2.00 -16.16
C HIS A 307 -13.88 -1.48 -16.26
N ASP A 308 -14.81 -2.06 -15.53
CA ASP A 308 -16.20 -1.63 -15.46
C ASP A 308 -16.33 -0.29 -14.71
N LYS A 309 -17.33 0.51 -15.11
CA LYS A 309 -17.58 1.82 -14.49
C LYS A 309 -18.03 1.65 -13.04
N CYS A 310 -17.40 2.38 -12.14
CA CYS A 310 -17.81 2.41 -10.74
C CYS A 310 -19.12 3.19 -10.55
N SER A 311 -19.92 2.78 -9.58
CA SER A 311 -21.15 3.50 -9.17
C SER A 311 -20.89 4.91 -8.65
N CYS A 312 -19.67 5.25 -8.22
CA CYS A 312 -19.26 6.61 -7.88
C CYS A 312 -19.15 7.56 -9.09
N GLY A 313 -19.31 7.06 -10.31
CA GLY A 313 -19.22 7.79 -11.57
C GLY A 313 -17.86 7.75 -12.26
N ARG A 314 -16.79 7.36 -11.56
CA ARG A 314 -15.43 7.24 -12.14
C ARG A 314 -15.34 6.10 -13.14
N THR A 315 -14.52 6.33 -14.16
CA THR A 315 -14.22 5.37 -15.23
C THR A 315 -12.82 4.80 -15.15
N LEU A 316 -12.00 5.31 -14.22
CA LEU A 316 -10.64 4.80 -13.97
C LEU A 316 -10.70 3.32 -13.55
N VAL A 317 -9.73 2.54 -14.04
CA VAL A 317 -9.59 1.14 -13.69
C VAL A 317 -9.48 0.97 -12.17
N ARG A 318 -10.12 -0.07 -11.66
CA ARG A 318 -10.03 -0.44 -10.25
C ARG A 318 -9.22 -1.71 -10.09
N MET A 319 -8.38 -1.73 -9.08
CA MET A 319 -7.74 -2.97 -8.64
C MET A 319 -8.42 -3.52 -7.39
N ASP A 320 -8.38 -4.83 -7.24
CA ASP A 320 -8.76 -5.49 -5.99
C ASP A 320 -7.76 -5.14 -4.88
N ARG A 321 -8.11 -5.45 -3.64
CA ARG A 321 -7.14 -5.41 -2.55
C ARG A 321 -5.93 -6.27 -2.86
N ILE A 322 -4.79 -5.81 -2.37
CA ILE A 322 -3.57 -6.60 -2.47
C ILE A 322 -3.73 -7.86 -1.61
N LEU A 323 -3.71 -9.01 -2.27
CA LEU A 323 -3.80 -10.32 -1.62
C LEU A 323 -2.53 -10.68 -0.85
N GLY A 324 -1.40 -10.10 -1.26
CA GLY A 324 -0.08 -10.31 -0.70
C GLY A 324 0.97 -9.93 -1.73
N ARG A 325 2.24 -10.20 -1.41
CA ARG A 325 3.34 -9.97 -2.35
C ARG A 325 3.92 -11.31 -2.80
N SER A 326 4.28 -11.40 -4.06
CA SER A 326 4.91 -12.62 -4.58
C SER A 326 6.29 -12.91 -3.96
N ASP A 327 6.96 -11.89 -3.37
CA ASP A 327 8.22 -11.99 -2.65
C ASP A 327 8.08 -12.07 -1.12
N ASP A 328 6.89 -11.81 -0.55
CA ASP A 328 6.54 -12.03 0.87
C ASP A 328 5.81 -13.38 1.06
N MET A 329 5.56 -14.10 -0.01
CA MET A 329 4.94 -15.41 0.01
C MET A 329 5.89 -16.41 0.69
N LEU A 330 5.41 -17.02 1.75
CA LEU A 330 6.14 -18.06 2.47
C LEU A 330 5.83 -19.41 1.83
N ILE A 331 6.85 -20.12 1.40
CA ILE A 331 6.68 -21.53 0.98
C ILE A 331 6.97 -22.38 2.21
N ILE A 332 5.93 -22.99 2.77
CA ILE A 332 6.02 -23.83 3.98
C ILE A 332 5.61 -25.24 3.61
N ARG A 333 6.54 -26.18 3.64
CA ARG A 333 6.29 -27.59 3.28
C ARG A 333 5.60 -27.74 1.91
N GLY A 334 6.01 -26.91 0.93
CA GLY A 334 5.46 -26.93 -0.43
C GLY A 334 4.12 -26.21 -0.61
N VAL A 335 3.59 -25.55 0.44
CA VAL A 335 2.37 -24.77 0.39
C VAL A 335 2.71 -23.29 0.39
N ASN A 336 2.07 -22.53 -0.51
CA ASN A 336 2.19 -21.07 -0.55
C ASN A 336 1.30 -20.45 0.53
N VAL A 337 1.91 -19.72 1.46
CA VAL A 337 1.23 -19.07 2.59
C VAL A 337 1.45 -17.56 2.50
N PHE A 338 0.37 -16.80 2.54
CA PHE A 338 0.43 -15.35 2.66
C PHE A 338 0.05 -14.92 4.09
N PRO A 339 0.83 -14.05 4.74
CA PRO A 339 0.49 -13.54 6.08
C PRO A 339 -0.93 -12.95 6.19
N THR A 340 -1.44 -12.35 5.09
CA THR A 340 -2.80 -11.82 5.01
C THR A 340 -3.90 -12.88 5.15
N GLN A 341 -3.64 -14.13 4.74
CA GLN A 341 -4.60 -15.23 4.94
C GLN A 341 -4.72 -15.59 6.42
N ILE A 342 -3.60 -15.54 7.15
CA ILE A 342 -3.57 -15.79 8.61
C ILE A 342 -4.30 -14.66 9.33
N GLU A 343 -4.04 -13.40 8.94
CA GLU A 343 -4.72 -12.23 9.48
C GLU A 343 -6.23 -12.29 9.31
N SER A 344 -6.70 -12.66 8.11
CA SER A 344 -8.13 -12.87 7.86
C SER A 344 -8.76 -13.85 8.84
N VAL A 345 -8.10 -15.00 9.06
CA VAL A 345 -8.62 -16.02 9.99
C VAL A 345 -8.66 -15.51 11.44
N ILE A 346 -7.65 -14.78 11.87
CA ILE A 346 -7.61 -14.19 13.21
C ILE A 346 -8.79 -13.23 13.41
N LEU A 347 -9.01 -12.33 12.44
CA LEU A 347 -10.04 -11.29 12.50
C LEU A 347 -11.48 -11.81 12.27
N GLU A 348 -11.66 -13.04 11.78
CA GLU A 348 -12.96 -13.74 11.75
C GLU A 348 -13.39 -14.25 13.14
N MET A 349 -12.49 -14.26 14.10
CA MET A 349 -12.72 -14.85 15.43
C MET A 349 -12.71 -13.75 16.49
N GLU A 350 -13.86 -13.55 17.13
CA GLU A 350 -14.07 -12.49 18.14
C GLU A 350 -13.17 -12.62 19.38
N GLU A 351 -12.56 -13.79 19.58
CA GLU A 351 -11.73 -14.06 20.74
C GLU A 351 -10.31 -13.48 20.64
N PHE A 352 -9.89 -13.02 19.44
CA PHE A 352 -8.51 -12.58 19.20
C PHE A 352 -8.41 -11.10 18.88
N GLU A 353 -7.27 -10.52 19.26
CA GLU A 353 -6.86 -9.18 18.85
C GLU A 353 -6.17 -9.24 17.45
N PRO A 354 -6.16 -8.12 16.67
CA PRO A 354 -5.47 -8.06 15.37
C PRO A 354 -3.94 -8.02 15.51
N HIS A 355 -3.42 -8.40 16.67
CA HIS A 355 -2.01 -8.37 17.00
C HIS A 355 -1.44 -9.78 17.01
N TYR A 356 -0.60 -10.06 16.01
CA TYR A 356 0.02 -11.38 15.86
C TYR A 356 1.45 -11.28 15.33
N LEU A 357 2.21 -12.34 15.53
CA LEU A 357 3.55 -12.54 14.99
C LEU A 357 3.68 -13.96 14.46
N LEU A 358 4.10 -14.07 13.20
CA LEU A 358 4.37 -15.33 12.53
C LEU A 358 5.87 -15.60 12.57
N ILE A 359 6.26 -16.69 13.18
CA ILE A 359 7.65 -17.12 13.29
C ILE A 359 7.83 -18.38 12.42
N VAL A 360 8.67 -18.25 11.40
CA VAL A 360 9.01 -19.36 10.51
C VAL A 360 10.42 -19.85 10.84
N GLY A 361 10.56 -21.15 10.97
CA GLY A 361 11.83 -21.81 11.27
C GLY A 361 12.00 -23.08 10.47
N ARG A 362 13.08 -23.79 10.75
CA ARG A 362 13.34 -25.13 10.18
C ARG A 362 13.92 -26.05 11.24
N GLU A 363 13.25 -27.18 11.45
CA GLU A 363 13.66 -28.23 12.37
C GLU A 363 13.74 -29.56 11.62
N ASN A 364 14.83 -30.30 11.79
CA ASN A 364 15.05 -31.60 11.12
C ASN A 364 14.72 -31.57 9.62
N ASN A 365 15.21 -30.55 8.90
CA ASN A 365 14.97 -30.31 7.47
C ASN A 365 13.49 -30.05 7.08
N THR A 366 12.60 -29.86 8.06
CA THR A 366 11.20 -29.56 7.82
C THR A 366 10.90 -28.12 8.28
N ASP A 367 10.20 -27.35 7.43
CA ASP A 367 9.79 -26.01 7.80
C ASP A 367 8.75 -26.05 8.91
N THR A 368 8.96 -25.19 9.92
CA THR A 368 8.02 -24.98 11.03
C THR A 368 7.42 -23.59 10.94
N MET A 369 6.17 -23.47 11.37
CA MET A 369 5.46 -22.20 11.42
C MET A 369 4.73 -22.10 12.75
N GLU A 370 5.07 -21.09 13.56
CA GLU A 370 4.42 -20.73 14.80
C GLU A 370 3.71 -19.39 14.63
N LEU A 371 2.44 -19.36 15.04
CA LEU A 371 1.64 -18.14 15.12
C LEU A 371 1.51 -17.77 16.60
N GLN A 372 2.05 -16.63 17.00
CA GLN A 372 1.75 -15.99 18.27
C GLN A 372 0.63 -14.98 18.05
N VAL A 373 -0.44 -15.06 18.82
CA VAL A 373 -1.62 -14.18 18.69
C VAL A 373 -2.15 -13.80 20.05
N GLU A 374 -2.51 -12.52 20.21
CA GLU A 374 -3.09 -12.02 21.46
C GLU A 374 -4.56 -12.43 21.57
N VAL A 375 -4.92 -12.91 22.74
CA VAL A 375 -6.31 -13.17 23.11
C VAL A 375 -6.91 -11.89 23.69
N ARG A 376 -8.14 -11.55 23.34
CA ARG A 376 -8.83 -10.39 23.94
C ARG A 376 -9.01 -10.57 25.44
N PRO A 377 -8.94 -9.50 26.25
CA PRO A 377 -9.01 -9.59 27.68
C PRO A 377 -10.23 -10.36 28.22
N GLU A 378 -11.37 -10.25 27.53
CA GLU A 378 -12.63 -10.89 27.90
C GLU A 378 -12.59 -12.43 27.75
N PHE A 379 -11.74 -12.92 26.86
CA PHE A 379 -11.58 -14.35 26.56
C PHE A 379 -10.30 -14.94 27.15
N TYR A 380 -9.38 -14.11 27.65
CA TYR A 380 -8.15 -14.57 28.28
C TYR A 380 -8.47 -15.14 29.67
N SER A 381 -7.98 -16.34 29.94
CA SER A 381 -8.27 -17.05 31.18
C SER A 381 -7.09 -17.91 31.61
N ASP A 382 -6.87 -18.03 32.94
CA ASP A 382 -5.92 -18.96 33.54
C ASP A 382 -6.40 -20.42 33.47
N GLU A 383 -7.64 -20.66 33.03
CA GLU A 383 -8.17 -22.01 32.83
C GLU A 383 -7.56 -22.68 31.62
N ILE A 384 -6.65 -23.61 31.84
CA ILE A 384 -5.91 -24.33 30.79
C ILE A 384 -6.84 -24.92 29.72
N ASN A 385 -7.97 -25.52 30.11
CA ASN A 385 -8.90 -26.16 29.18
C ASN A 385 -9.55 -25.15 28.21
N LYS A 386 -9.89 -23.93 28.66
CA LYS A 386 -10.45 -22.89 27.80
C LYS A 386 -9.42 -22.43 26.78
N MET A 387 -8.20 -22.16 27.23
CA MET A 387 -7.13 -21.73 26.36
C MET A 387 -6.73 -22.81 25.33
N LEU A 388 -6.73 -24.09 25.70
CA LEU A 388 -6.52 -25.21 24.78
C LEU A 388 -7.64 -25.33 23.76
N ALA A 389 -8.90 -25.11 24.13
CA ALA A 389 -10.03 -25.10 23.21
C ALA A 389 -9.92 -23.97 22.17
N LEU A 390 -9.57 -22.75 22.58
CA LEU A 390 -9.32 -21.61 21.69
C LEU A 390 -8.15 -21.90 20.74
N LYS A 391 -7.03 -22.40 21.26
CA LYS A 391 -5.88 -22.82 20.44
C LYS A 391 -6.27 -23.84 19.38
N LYS A 392 -7.06 -24.85 19.75
CA LYS A 392 -7.55 -25.90 18.84
C LYS A 392 -8.50 -25.30 17.78
N LYS A 393 -9.42 -24.41 18.19
CA LYS A 393 -10.37 -23.74 17.29
C LYS A 393 -9.62 -22.94 16.22
N LEU A 394 -8.68 -22.07 16.61
CA LEU A 394 -7.88 -21.27 15.69
C LEU A 394 -7.01 -22.16 14.80
N GLY A 395 -6.31 -23.15 15.36
CA GLY A 395 -5.47 -24.09 14.60
C GLY A 395 -6.26 -24.86 13.52
N GLY A 396 -7.48 -25.28 13.85
CA GLY A 396 -8.38 -25.94 12.88
C GLY A 396 -8.83 -25.02 11.75
N ARG A 397 -9.16 -23.75 12.04
CA ARG A 397 -9.51 -22.76 11.03
C ARG A 397 -8.32 -22.45 10.12
N LEU A 398 -7.14 -22.21 10.68
CA LEU A 398 -5.90 -22.00 9.91
C LEU A 398 -5.59 -23.19 9.00
N GLN A 399 -5.70 -24.42 9.49
CA GLN A 399 -5.48 -25.62 8.69
C GLN A 399 -6.49 -25.75 7.54
N SER A 400 -7.74 -25.36 7.76
CA SER A 400 -8.78 -25.36 6.71
C SER A 400 -8.48 -24.36 5.61
N VAL A 401 -7.97 -23.15 5.95
CA VAL A 401 -7.70 -22.08 4.99
C VAL A 401 -6.34 -22.27 4.28
N LEU A 402 -5.32 -22.66 5.02
CA LEU A 402 -3.94 -22.74 4.51
C LEU A 402 -3.60 -24.13 3.91
N GLY A 403 -4.38 -25.16 4.23
CA GLY A 403 -4.06 -26.54 3.85
C GLY A 403 -2.90 -27.16 4.62
N LEU A 404 -2.39 -26.48 5.68
CA LEU A 404 -1.30 -26.97 6.51
C LEU A 404 -1.49 -26.62 8.00
N GLY A 405 -0.94 -27.43 8.89
CA GLY A 405 -1.00 -27.18 10.32
C GLY A 405 -0.02 -26.11 10.77
N VAL A 406 -0.51 -25.18 11.60
CA VAL A 406 0.25 -24.09 12.22
C VAL A 406 0.36 -24.36 13.72
N ASN A 407 1.53 -24.16 14.32
CA ASN A 407 1.68 -24.18 15.77
C ASN A 407 1.15 -22.86 16.34
N VAL A 408 -0.03 -22.89 16.97
CA VAL A 408 -0.62 -21.69 17.58
C VAL A 408 -0.10 -21.53 18.99
N LYS A 409 0.36 -20.33 19.33
CA LYS A 409 0.72 -19.90 20.69
C LYS A 409 -0.14 -18.71 21.07
N LEU A 410 -1.07 -18.92 21.96
CA LEU A 410 -1.86 -17.84 22.54
C LEU A 410 -1.01 -17.05 23.52
N VAL A 411 -1.02 -15.73 23.40
CA VAL A 411 -0.27 -14.85 24.28
C VAL A 411 -1.20 -13.87 24.99
N GLU A 412 -0.71 -13.30 26.09
CA GLU A 412 -1.46 -12.35 26.91
C GLU A 412 -1.80 -11.09 26.11
N PRO A 413 -2.90 -10.40 26.45
CA PRO A 413 -3.21 -9.10 25.91
C PRO A 413 -2.03 -8.12 26.06
N ARG A 414 -1.74 -7.33 25.01
CA ARG A 414 -0.67 -6.32 24.99
C ARG A 414 0.77 -6.86 25.12
N SER A 415 0.99 -8.14 24.87
CA SER A 415 2.33 -8.76 24.94
C SER A 415 3.13 -8.64 23.65
N ILE A 416 2.46 -8.42 22.50
CA ILE A 416 3.12 -8.20 21.21
C ILE A 416 3.42 -6.71 21.05
N GLU A 417 4.66 -6.39 20.68
CA GLU A 417 5.11 -5.01 20.48
C GLU A 417 4.26 -4.27 19.43
N ARG A 418 3.79 -3.08 19.77
CA ARG A 418 3.00 -2.22 18.89
C ARG A 418 3.90 -1.44 17.95
N SER A 419 3.62 -1.51 16.67
CA SER A 419 4.32 -0.72 15.66
C SER A 419 3.74 0.68 15.55
N VAL A 420 4.59 1.68 15.57
CA VAL A 420 4.22 3.07 15.27
C VAL A 420 4.31 3.41 13.77
N GLY A 421 4.59 2.40 12.96
CA GLY A 421 4.69 2.46 11.49
C GLY A 421 4.23 1.12 10.89
N LYS A 422 4.89 0.66 9.83
CA LYS A 422 4.55 -0.65 9.22
C LYS A 422 4.78 -1.79 10.21
N ALA A 423 3.75 -2.60 10.46
CA ALA A 423 3.83 -3.73 11.39
C ALA A 423 4.78 -4.82 10.86
N LYS A 424 5.66 -5.32 11.74
CA LYS A 424 6.50 -6.48 11.45
C LYS A 424 5.73 -7.74 11.85
N ARG A 425 5.08 -8.38 10.90
CA ARG A 425 4.20 -9.53 11.09
C ARG A 425 4.90 -10.88 10.98
N VAL A 426 6.09 -10.92 10.38
CA VAL A 426 6.81 -12.17 10.06
C VAL A 426 8.27 -12.07 10.50
N ILE A 427 8.73 -13.13 11.18
CA ILE A 427 10.13 -13.41 11.46
C ILE A 427 10.47 -14.74 10.78
N ASP A 428 11.25 -14.69 9.72
CA ASP A 428 11.74 -15.90 9.05
C ASP A 428 13.17 -16.22 9.53
N ASN A 429 13.29 -17.26 10.34
CA ASN A 429 14.55 -17.74 10.92
C ASN A 429 15.19 -18.84 10.09
N ARG A 430 14.63 -19.20 8.94
CA ARG A 430 15.25 -20.16 8.04
C ARG A 430 16.51 -19.54 7.47
N LYS A 431 17.64 -20.10 7.81
CA LYS A 431 18.91 -19.70 7.15
C LYS A 431 18.83 -20.10 5.68
N MET A 432 18.87 -19.10 4.83
CA MET A 432 19.11 -19.28 3.40
C MET A 432 20.55 -19.66 3.15
#